data_2e6fb6800d53b642d8e38f50019e7e6a
#
_entry.id   2e6fb6800d53b642d8e38f50019e7e6a
#
_cell.length_a   1.000
_cell.length_b   1.000
_cell.length_c   1.000
_cell.angle_alpha   90.00
_cell.angle_beta   90.00
_cell.angle_gamma   90.00
#
_symmetry.space_group_name_H-M   'P 1'
#
loop_
_entity.id
_entity.type
_entity.pdbx_description
1 polymer ?
#
loop_
_entity_poly.entity_id
_entity_poly.type
_entity_poly.pdbx_seq_one_letter_code
_entity_poly.pdbx_strand_id
1 'polypeptide(L)'
;MTWTQRWIGKQGEGFLWPIYLFVVVYLGPERWLHTDSAYTLFRILNHQSLFYDRIACELLVWPGQLLSHLGAPLTWVMQSVNIILPLMAWLAWSLTDKSPLRWLYFLVFFCGGSEAFFIGYSEIGLSALAFITAIQWIVLDAKRLPLLLFLSITIIWLSHPAGVLFLPILVLFGWRKLDLKQTLSLAIALTGLFIAKQLIAPSNPYDAQLYSTLTNIQNFTQFANLFSVNYLLHAAWFFIPAATAIACFIVGLLKSSRLSTSIYFAIFVVDTLAAVLIYSQGDAHINMEKFFYPIAVIGMLSIGIQNRTQPRTQQLISIALWFLAFSMMLGIQKHLPNYAERKRLLFDLVKVQPHAKLLIQQPAEEQGANTNDTVAKIANALSQKGSLWGLSYETAIASKWIGLNETHTAKIMSPEEIKAWPTTNSQIADSLFIGAPFEQPQPINRLNHQYFRFAKNQYFASTPPTTSTTSQNPPPQ
;
A
#
# COMPACT_ATOMS: atom_id res chain seq x y z
N MET A 1 -41.01 -9.75 -8.47
CA MET A 1 -39.76 -9.41 -7.77
C MET A 1 -40.10 -8.61 -6.52
N THR A 2 -39.88 -9.14 -5.33
CA THR A 2 -40.16 -8.46 -4.08
C THR A 2 -39.23 -7.25 -3.90
N TRP A 3 -39.66 -6.27 -3.09
CA TRP A 3 -38.85 -5.06 -2.79
C TRP A 3 -37.45 -5.42 -2.28
N THR A 4 -37.33 -6.44 -1.44
CA THR A 4 -36.08 -7.03 -0.97
C THR A 4 -35.19 -7.58 -2.10
N GLN A 5 -35.77 -8.18 -3.15
CA GLN A 5 -34.99 -8.70 -4.29
C GLN A 5 -34.40 -7.59 -5.18
N ARG A 6 -35.02 -6.41 -5.23
CA ARG A 6 -34.50 -5.24 -5.94
C ARG A 6 -33.35 -4.57 -5.19
N TRP A 7 -33.44 -4.49 -3.85
CA TRP A 7 -32.45 -3.83 -3.01
C TRP A 7 -31.18 -4.68 -2.79
N ILE A 8 -31.31 -5.98 -2.63
CA ILE A 8 -30.18 -6.92 -2.50
C ILE A 8 -29.51 -7.20 -3.86
N GLY A 9 -30.19 -6.86 -4.97
CA GLY A 9 -29.67 -6.99 -6.33
C GLY A 9 -28.82 -5.81 -6.79
N LYS A 10 -28.75 -5.62 -8.11
CA LYS A 10 -27.92 -4.62 -8.82
C LYS A 10 -27.94 -3.20 -8.23
N GLN A 11 -29.02 -2.78 -7.55
CA GLN A 11 -29.11 -1.44 -6.96
C GLN A 11 -28.39 -1.35 -5.61
N GLY A 12 -28.44 -2.40 -4.78
CA GLY A 12 -27.76 -2.42 -3.48
C GLY A 12 -26.23 -2.32 -3.58
N GLU A 13 -25.65 -2.96 -4.60
CA GLU A 13 -24.21 -2.87 -4.86
C GLU A 13 -23.75 -1.41 -5.11
N GLY A 14 -24.57 -0.62 -5.83
CA GLY A 14 -24.24 0.78 -6.12
C GLY A 14 -24.03 1.65 -4.89
N PHE A 15 -24.65 1.33 -3.74
CA PHE A 15 -24.48 2.08 -2.50
C PHE A 15 -23.14 1.84 -1.81
N LEU A 16 -22.44 0.75 -2.11
CA LEU A 16 -21.11 0.50 -1.54
C LEU A 16 -20.08 1.56 -1.99
N TRP A 17 -20.21 2.09 -3.21
CA TRP A 17 -19.29 3.10 -3.73
C TRP A 17 -19.32 4.42 -2.95
N PRO A 18 -20.46 5.10 -2.77
CA PRO A 18 -20.48 6.35 -2.01
C PRO A 18 -20.08 6.15 -0.54
N ILE A 19 -20.40 5.00 0.08
CA ILE A 19 -19.95 4.68 1.44
C ILE A 19 -18.43 4.59 1.47
N TYR A 20 -17.83 3.83 0.55
CA TYR A 20 -16.38 3.69 0.51
C TYR A 20 -15.67 5.03 0.25
N LEU A 21 -16.15 5.79 -0.74
CA LEU A 21 -15.62 7.12 -1.06
C LEU A 21 -15.71 8.08 0.13
N PHE A 22 -16.85 8.08 0.85
CA PHE A 22 -17.00 8.88 2.05
C PHE A 22 -15.95 8.53 3.11
N VAL A 23 -15.73 7.24 3.39
CA VAL A 23 -14.74 6.79 4.38
C VAL A 23 -13.32 7.16 3.94
N VAL A 24 -12.99 7.00 2.67
CA VAL A 24 -11.68 7.35 2.10
C VAL A 24 -11.39 8.85 2.27
N VAL A 25 -12.37 9.70 2.00
CA VAL A 25 -12.23 11.17 2.13
C VAL A 25 -12.18 11.57 3.59
N TYR A 26 -13.04 11.02 4.44
CA TYR A 26 -13.13 11.33 5.85
C TYR A 26 -11.86 10.97 6.63
N LEU A 27 -11.27 9.81 6.35
CA LEU A 27 -10.04 9.33 6.98
C LEU A 27 -8.77 9.71 6.20
N GLY A 28 -8.85 10.69 5.31
CA GLY A 28 -7.72 11.12 4.50
C GLY A 28 -6.47 11.45 5.31
N PRO A 29 -6.53 12.28 6.36
CA PRO A 29 -5.35 12.64 7.15
C PRO A 29 -4.66 11.44 7.79
N GLU A 30 -5.41 10.50 8.34
CA GLU A 30 -4.91 9.26 8.94
C GLU A 30 -4.19 8.38 7.92
N ARG A 31 -4.67 8.37 6.67
CA ARG A 31 -4.08 7.59 5.58
C ARG A 31 -2.78 8.18 5.06
N TRP A 32 -2.59 9.51 5.14
CA TRP A 32 -1.45 10.20 4.54
C TRP A 32 -0.34 10.60 5.50
N LEU A 33 -0.61 10.59 6.81
CA LEU A 33 0.40 10.80 7.84
C LEU A 33 0.96 9.46 8.36
N HIS A 34 1.32 8.59 7.43
CA HIS A 34 1.94 7.31 7.67
C HIS A 34 3.09 7.13 6.67
N THR A 35 4.18 6.54 7.10
CA THR A 35 5.48 6.39 6.46
C THR A 35 5.47 6.38 4.92
N ASP A 36 4.94 5.33 4.30
CA ASP A 36 4.92 5.18 2.83
C ASP A 36 4.05 6.23 2.15
N SER A 37 2.91 6.54 2.74
CA SER A 37 1.99 7.53 2.20
C SER A 37 2.56 8.94 2.30
N ALA A 38 3.18 9.28 3.43
CA ALA A 38 3.83 10.57 3.62
C ALA A 38 5.00 10.76 2.64
N TYR A 39 5.81 9.73 2.45
CA TYR A 39 6.87 9.70 1.44
C TYR A 39 6.33 9.98 0.04
N THR A 40 5.27 9.26 -0.35
CA THR A 40 4.61 9.42 -1.65
C THR A 40 4.05 10.83 -1.81
N LEU A 41 3.33 11.34 -0.81
CA LEU A 41 2.76 12.69 -0.85
C LEU A 41 3.85 13.77 -0.94
N PHE A 42 4.94 13.62 -0.19
CA PHE A 42 6.08 14.53 -0.26
C PHE A 42 6.66 14.58 -1.68
N ARG A 43 6.83 13.43 -2.34
CA ARG A 43 7.34 13.36 -3.73
C ARG A 43 6.37 13.98 -4.73
N ILE A 44 5.06 13.75 -4.60
CA ILE A 44 4.02 14.40 -5.40
C ILE A 44 4.13 15.92 -5.29
N LEU A 45 4.24 16.44 -4.07
CA LEU A 45 4.33 17.87 -3.80
C LEU A 45 5.62 18.51 -4.36
N ASN A 46 6.69 17.73 -4.47
CA ASN A 46 7.96 18.15 -5.05
C ASN A 46 8.11 17.81 -6.54
N HIS A 47 7.05 17.36 -7.21
CA HIS A 47 7.03 16.99 -8.63
C HIS A 47 8.08 15.92 -8.99
N GLN A 48 8.36 15.02 -8.08
CA GLN A 48 9.32 13.95 -8.27
C GLN A 48 8.61 12.69 -8.75
N SER A 49 9.23 11.97 -9.70
CA SER A 49 8.76 10.63 -10.09
C SER A 49 8.83 9.69 -8.89
N LEU A 50 7.76 8.91 -8.69
CA LEU A 50 7.62 8.08 -7.50
C LEU A 50 8.38 6.78 -7.62
N PHE A 51 8.35 6.16 -8.79
CA PHE A 51 8.85 4.82 -8.96
C PHE A 51 9.51 4.66 -10.34
N TYR A 52 10.80 4.45 -10.37
CA TYR A 52 11.53 4.26 -11.61
C TYR A 52 11.07 3.04 -12.40
N ASP A 53 10.59 1.99 -11.71
CA ASP A 53 10.19 0.70 -12.28
C ASP A 53 8.69 0.41 -12.22
N ARG A 54 7.92 1.20 -11.44
CA ARG A 54 6.47 1.05 -11.27
C ARG A 54 5.70 2.15 -12.01
N ILE A 55 6.02 2.32 -13.28
CA ILE A 55 5.56 3.44 -14.12
C ILE A 55 4.04 3.59 -14.14
N ALA A 56 3.29 2.47 -14.10
CA ALA A 56 1.83 2.54 -14.12
C ALA A 56 1.23 3.20 -12.86
N CYS A 57 1.98 3.24 -11.75
CA CYS A 57 1.52 3.90 -10.52
C CYS A 57 1.45 5.42 -10.66
N GLU A 58 2.15 6.00 -11.64
CA GLU A 58 1.99 7.42 -11.98
C GLU A 58 0.53 7.76 -12.33
N LEU A 59 -0.25 6.81 -12.85
CA LEU A 59 -1.69 7.01 -13.09
C LEU A 59 -2.46 7.33 -11.81
N LEU A 60 -2.04 6.80 -10.66
CA LEU A 60 -2.69 7.05 -9.37
C LEU A 60 -2.32 8.40 -8.78
N VAL A 61 -1.14 8.91 -9.07
CA VAL A 61 -0.60 10.12 -8.46
C VAL A 61 -0.67 11.34 -9.39
N TRP A 62 -0.85 11.12 -10.69
CA TRP A 62 -0.95 12.18 -11.68
C TRP A 62 -1.95 13.31 -11.34
N PRO A 63 -3.18 13.03 -10.82
CA PRO A 63 -4.09 14.10 -10.44
C PRO A 63 -3.53 14.97 -9.29
N GLY A 64 -2.84 14.35 -8.34
CA GLY A 64 -2.16 15.07 -7.26
C GLY A 64 -0.99 15.90 -7.76
N GLN A 65 -0.17 15.37 -8.67
CA GLN A 65 0.92 16.12 -9.31
C GLN A 65 0.39 17.33 -10.09
N LEU A 66 -0.67 17.15 -10.88
CA LEU A 66 -1.31 18.25 -11.61
C LEU A 66 -1.80 19.35 -10.66
N LEU A 67 -2.54 18.98 -9.59
CA LEU A 67 -3.00 19.94 -8.61
C LEU A 67 -1.85 20.61 -7.86
N SER A 68 -0.77 19.89 -7.58
CA SER A 68 0.43 20.45 -6.97
C SER A 68 1.11 21.46 -7.89
N HIS A 69 1.20 21.20 -9.19
CA HIS A 69 1.71 22.17 -10.17
C HIS A 69 0.85 23.43 -10.25
N LEU A 70 -0.45 23.29 -10.09
CA LEU A 70 -1.38 24.43 -10.06
C LEU A 70 -1.41 25.16 -8.72
N GLY A 71 -0.63 24.73 -7.74
CA GLY A 71 -0.56 25.35 -6.44
C GLY A 71 -1.77 25.10 -5.53
N ALA A 72 -2.49 24.04 -5.75
CA ALA A 72 -3.67 23.72 -4.98
C ALA A 72 -3.34 23.48 -3.48
N PRO A 73 -4.30 23.70 -2.56
CA PRO A 73 -4.12 23.36 -1.15
C PRO A 73 -3.72 21.89 -0.96
N LEU A 74 -2.90 21.62 0.06
CA LEU A 74 -2.42 20.27 0.41
C LEU A 74 -3.56 19.25 0.49
N THR A 75 -4.69 19.65 1.09
CA THR A 75 -5.87 18.79 1.24
C THR A 75 -6.45 18.33 -0.10
N TRP A 76 -6.44 19.20 -1.11
CA TRP A 76 -6.94 18.86 -2.45
C TRP A 76 -6.00 17.91 -3.17
N VAL A 77 -4.70 18.16 -3.08
CA VAL A 77 -3.68 17.26 -3.63
C VAL A 77 -3.83 15.86 -3.02
N MET A 78 -3.90 15.78 -1.71
CA MET A 78 -4.10 14.53 -0.98
C MET A 78 -5.39 13.82 -1.38
N GLN A 79 -6.52 14.53 -1.39
CA GLN A 79 -7.82 13.92 -1.71
C GLN A 79 -7.91 13.45 -3.16
N SER A 80 -7.28 14.14 -4.10
CA SER A 80 -7.26 13.71 -5.50
C SER A 80 -6.60 12.34 -5.66
N VAL A 81 -5.51 12.07 -4.94
CA VAL A 81 -4.85 10.77 -4.95
C VAL A 81 -5.66 9.71 -4.19
N ASN A 82 -6.31 10.10 -3.09
CA ASN A 82 -7.18 9.20 -2.33
C ASN A 82 -8.32 8.61 -3.16
N ILE A 83 -8.96 9.45 -3.99
CA ILE A 83 -10.20 9.07 -4.70
C ILE A 83 -9.94 8.47 -6.08
N ILE A 84 -8.74 8.59 -6.65
CA ILE A 84 -8.52 8.23 -8.07
C ILE A 84 -8.75 6.74 -8.32
N LEU A 85 -8.20 5.84 -7.52
CA LEU A 85 -8.39 4.40 -7.69
C LEU A 85 -9.85 3.98 -7.47
N PRO A 86 -10.56 4.42 -6.41
CA PRO A 86 -12.00 4.22 -6.26
C PRO A 86 -12.82 4.75 -7.45
N LEU A 87 -12.47 5.93 -7.96
CA LEU A 87 -13.15 6.52 -9.11
C LEU A 87 -12.94 5.72 -10.40
N MET A 88 -11.70 5.28 -10.66
CA MET A 88 -11.39 4.42 -11.80
C MET A 88 -12.18 3.09 -11.73
N ALA A 89 -12.26 2.49 -10.55
CA ALA A 89 -13.01 1.25 -10.36
C ALA A 89 -14.52 1.44 -10.48
N TRP A 90 -15.06 2.53 -9.95
CA TRP A 90 -16.46 2.89 -10.13
C TRP A 90 -16.80 3.13 -11.61
N LEU A 91 -15.93 3.82 -12.35
CA LEU A 91 -16.09 4.05 -13.78
C LEU A 91 -16.07 2.71 -14.55
N ALA A 92 -15.08 1.86 -14.28
CA ALA A 92 -14.98 0.54 -14.90
C ALA A 92 -16.19 -0.35 -14.57
N TRP A 93 -16.65 -0.33 -13.32
CA TRP A 93 -17.89 -1.01 -12.90
C TRP A 93 -19.12 -0.49 -13.64
N SER A 94 -19.22 0.83 -13.84
CA SER A 94 -20.33 1.46 -14.56
C SER A 94 -20.32 1.10 -16.05
N LEU A 95 -19.15 1.06 -16.67
CA LEU A 95 -18.98 0.71 -18.08
C LEU A 95 -19.23 -0.79 -18.38
N THR A 96 -19.20 -1.64 -17.37
CA THR A 96 -19.39 -3.09 -17.48
C THR A 96 -20.74 -3.57 -16.93
N ASP A 97 -21.78 -2.75 -17.03
CA ASP A 97 -23.11 -2.99 -16.47
C ASP A 97 -23.76 -4.30 -16.95
N LYS A 98 -23.42 -4.75 -18.16
CA LYS A 98 -23.89 -6.01 -18.78
C LYS A 98 -23.14 -7.25 -18.28
N SER A 99 -22.00 -7.08 -17.64
CA SER A 99 -21.22 -8.22 -17.17
C SER A 99 -21.84 -8.87 -15.93
N PRO A 100 -22.01 -10.21 -15.92
CA PRO A 100 -22.46 -10.93 -14.74
C PRO A 100 -21.39 -10.95 -13.62
N LEU A 101 -20.15 -10.54 -13.91
CA LEU A 101 -19.02 -10.54 -12.99
C LEU A 101 -18.62 -9.13 -12.53
N ARG A 102 -19.43 -8.10 -12.80
CA ARG A 102 -19.08 -6.71 -12.45
C ARG A 102 -18.87 -6.49 -10.94
N TRP A 103 -19.45 -7.31 -10.09
CA TRP A 103 -19.27 -7.30 -8.65
C TRP A 103 -17.81 -7.54 -8.22
N LEU A 104 -16.96 -8.12 -9.08
CA LEU A 104 -15.54 -8.29 -8.83
C LEU A 104 -14.81 -6.96 -8.53
N TYR A 105 -15.29 -5.84 -9.06
CA TYR A 105 -14.67 -4.54 -8.78
C TYR A 105 -14.69 -4.18 -7.31
N PHE A 106 -15.68 -4.63 -6.55
CA PHE A 106 -15.71 -4.39 -5.09
C PHE A 106 -14.61 -5.13 -4.35
N LEU A 107 -14.11 -6.24 -4.92
CA LEU A 107 -13.01 -6.98 -4.30
C LEU A 107 -11.72 -6.16 -4.20
N VAL A 108 -11.52 -5.20 -5.12
CA VAL A 108 -10.37 -4.29 -5.08
C VAL A 108 -10.29 -3.54 -3.74
N PHE A 109 -11.42 -3.28 -3.10
CA PHE A 109 -11.50 -2.48 -1.89
C PHE A 109 -11.76 -3.32 -0.64
N PHE A 110 -12.58 -4.34 -0.75
CA PHE A 110 -13.05 -5.08 0.43
C PHE A 110 -12.24 -6.34 0.75
N CYS A 111 -11.40 -6.80 -0.17
CA CYS A 111 -10.47 -7.90 0.10
C CYS A 111 -9.02 -7.45 0.35
N GLY A 112 -8.73 -6.15 0.21
CA GLY A 112 -7.39 -5.59 0.38
C GLY A 112 -6.92 -5.46 1.83
N GLY A 113 -7.77 -5.82 2.79
CA GLY A 113 -7.47 -5.73 4.21
C GLY A 113 -7.74 -4.35 4.82
N SER A 114 -8.03 -4.34 6.10
CA SER A 114 -8.40 -3.13 6.83
C SER A 114 -7.20 -2.25 7.18
N GLU A 115 -6.02 -2.83 7.37
CA GLU A 115 -4.79 -2.08 7.65
C GLU A 115 -4.21 -1.47 6.38
N ALA A 116 -4.25 -2.20 5.25
CA ALA A 116 -3.87 -1.68 3.95
C ALA A 116 -4.73 -0.48 3.50
N PHE A 117 -5.93 -0.31 4.04
CA PHE A 117 -6.76 0.87 3.84
C PHE A 117 -6.04 2.17 4.24
N PHE A 118 -5.21 2.15 5.29
CA PHE A 118 -4.48 3.32 5.77
C PHE A 118 -3.26 3.67 4.92
N ILE A 119 -2.96 2.91 3.89
CA ILE A 119 -2.01 3.32 2.85
C ILE A 119 -2.74 4.21 1.86
N GLY A 120 -2.30 5.47 1.69
CA GLY A 120 -2.99 6.50 0.92
C GLY A 120 -3.23 6.15 -0.54
N TYR A 121 -2.44 5.22 -1.11
CA TYR A 121 -2.60 4.69 -2.46
C TYR A 121 -2.27 3.18 -2.48
N SER A 122 -2.75 2.46 -3.49
CA SER A 122 -2.53 1.02 -3.58
C SER A 122 -2.10 0.61 -4.99
N GLU A 123 -0.81 0.32 -5.13
CA GLU A 123 -0.22 -0.17 -6.38
C GLU A 123 -0.78 -1.53 -6.78
N ILE A 124 -0.92 -2.43 -5.80
CA ILE A 124 -1.53 -3.74 -6.04
C ILE A 124 -3.02 -3.62 -6.34
N GLY A 125 -3.69 -2.62 -5.77
CA GLY A 125 -5.07 -2.29 -6.13
C GLY A 125 -5.22 -1.90 -7.59
N LEU A 126 -4.25 -1.17 -8.16
CA LEU A 126 -4.23 -0.85 -9.59
C LEU A 126 -4.02 -2.11 -10.44
N SER A 127 -3.09 -2.99 -10.05
CA SER A 127 -2.90 -4.28 -10.71
C SER A 127 -4.18 -5.13 -10.70
N ALA A 128 -4.86 -5.20 -9.56
CA ALA A 128 -6.10 -5.95 -9.41
C ALA A 128 -7.24 -5.33 -10.23
N LEU A 129 -7.34 -4.01 -10.27
CA LEU A 129 -8.32 -3.31 -11.11
C LEU A 129 -8.11 -3.62 -12.60
N ALA A 130 -6.86 -3.56 -13.07
CA ALA A 130 -6.51 -3.90 -14.45
C ALA A 130 -6.83 -5.37 -14.76
N PHE A 131 -6.53 -6.29 -13.85
CA PHE A 131 -6.86 -7.71 -13.96
C PHE A 131 -8.37 -7.94 -14.07
N ILE A 132 -9.15 -7.38 -13.15
CA ILE A 132 -10.61 -7.53 -13.15
C ILE A 132 -11.20 -6.94 -14.43
N THR A 133 -10.70 -5.80 -14.87
CA THR A 133 -11.15 -5.16 -16.12
C THR A 133 -10.85 -6.04 -17.33
N ALA A 134 -9.68 -6.66 -17.41
CA ALA A 134 -9.35 -7.62 -18.46
C ALA A 134 -10.30 -8.82 -18.47
N ILE A 135 -10.62 -9.39 -17.31
CA ILE A 135 -11.63 -10.47 -17.21
C ILE A 135 -12.99 -10.03 -17.72
N GLN A 136 -13.42 -8.78 -17.41
CA GLN A 136 -14.69 -8.26 -17.94
C GLN A 136 -14.66 -8.20 -19.47
N TRP A 137 -13.56 -7.73 -20.08
CA TRP A 137 -13.41 -7.69 -21.53
C TRP A 137 -13.45 -9.07 -22.18
N ILE A 138 -12.82 -10.07 -21.55
CA ILE A 138 -12.86 -11.46 -22.00
C ILE A 138 -14.30 -12.01 -21.95
N VAL A 139 -15.01 -11.74 -20.86
CA VAL A 139 -16.39 -12.24 -20.64
C VAL A 139 -17.40 -11.57 -21.58
N LEU A 140 -17.20 -10.30 -21.90
CA LEU A 140 -18.05 -9.52 -22.80
C LEU A 140 -17.68 -9.68 -24.28
N ASP A 141 -16.70 -10.53 -24.61
CA ASP A 141 -16.21 -10.75 -25.98
C ASP A 141 -15.86 -9.42 -26.70
N ALA A 142 -15.05 -8.58 -26.04
CA ALA A 142 -14.72 -7.24 -26.53
C ALA A 142 -14.05 -7.27 -27.91
N LYS A 143 -14.51 -6.45 -28.85
CA LYS A 143 -14.03 -6.41 -30.25
C LYS A 143 -12.52 -6.20 -30.41
N ARG A 144 -11.85 -5.54 -29.44
CA ARG A 144 -10.40 -5.24 -29.44
C ARG A 144 -9.68 -5.98 -28.33
N LEU A 145 -10.09 -7.21 -28.05
CA LEU A 145 -9.58 -7.99 -26.92
C LEU A 145 -8.04 -8.06 -26.85
N PRO A 146 -7.29 -8.30 -27.95
CA PRO A 146 -5.81 -8.35 -27.87
C PRO A 146 -5.20 -7.03 -27.36
N LEU A 147 -5.69 -5.89 -27.83
CA LEU A 147 -5.21 -4.58 -27.38
C LEU A 147 -5.55 -4.33 -25.91
N LEU A 148 -6.77 -4.67 -25.50
CA LEU A 148 -7.23 -4.49 -24.12
C LEU A 148 -6.46 -5.40 -23.14
N LEU A 149 -6.15 -6.63 -23.56
CA LEU A 149 -5.29 -7.53 -22.80
C LEU A 149 -3.85 -6.99 -22.70
N PHE A 150 -3.30 -6.52 -23.81
CA PHE A 150 -1.96 -5.89 -23.80
C PHE A 150 -1.90 -4.73 -22.82
N LEU A 151 -2.85 -3.80 -22.86
CA LEU A 151 -2.91 -2.66 -21.94
C LEU A 151 -3.07 -3.11 -20.48
N SER A 152 -3.95 -4.08 -20.22
CA SER A 152 -4.16 -4.59 -18.86
C SER A 152 -2.92 -5.29 -18.31
N ILE A 153 -2.27 -6.15 -19.08
CA ILE A 153 -1.03 -6.83 -18.70
C ILE A 153 0.09 -5.81 -18.46
N THR A 154 0.18 -4.79 -19.31
CA THR A 154 1.14 -3.68 -19.16
C THR A 154 0.93 -2.97 -17.82
N ILE A 155 -0.30 -2.59 -17.48
CA ILE A 155 -0.62 -1.93 -16.21
C ILE A 155 -0.28 -2.87 -15.03
N ILE A 156 -0.67 -4.15 -15.10
CA ILE A 156 -0.39 -5.13 -14.05
C ILE A 156 1.12 -5.23 -13.80
N TRP A 157 1.88 -5.40 -14.87
CA TRP A 157 3.33 -5.56 -14.77
C TRP A 157 4.04 -4.31 -14.25
N LEU A 158 3.62 -3.13 -14.74
CA LEU A 158 4.27 -1.85 -14.39
C LEU A 158 3.74 -1.24 -13.11
N SER A 159 2.81 -1.89 -12.39
CA SER A 159 2.26 -1.37 -11.13
C SER A 159 2.99 -1.93 -9.90
N HIS A 160 3.01 -3.25 -9.73
CA HIS A 160 3.56 -3.87 -8.53
C HIS A 160 4.09 -5.28 -8.84
N PRO A 161 5.25 -5.69 -8.30
CA PRO A 161 5.80 -7.03 -8.53
C PRO A 161 4.82 -8.17 -8.23
N ALA A 162 4.01 -8.05 -7.17
CA ALA A 162 2.98 -9.03 -6.84
C ALA A 162 1.86 -9.12 -7.90
N GLY A 163 1.71 -8.12 -8.77
CA GLY A 163 0.75 -8.17 -9.88
C GLY A 163 1.02 -9.32 -10.86
N VAL A 164 2.25 -9.82 -10.90
CA VAL A 164 2.63 -10.98 -11.74
C VAL A 164 1.77 -12.21 -11.43
N LEU A 165 1.23 -12.33 -10.20
CA LEU A 165 0.36 -13.43 -9.77
C LEU A 165 -0.97 -13.47 -10.56
N PHE A 166 -1.41 -12.35 -11.12
CA PHE A 166 -2.62 -12.28 -11.95
C PHE A 166 -2.40 -12.77 -13.40
N LEU A 167 -1.16 -12.75 -13.89
CA LEU A 167 -0.86 -13.00 -15.31
C LEU A 167 -1.19 -14.43 -15.77
N PRO A 168 -0.85 -15.52 -15.04
CA PRO A 168 -1.18 -16.88 -15.46
C PRO A 168 -2.68 -17.06 -15.70
N ILE A 169 -3.50 -16.42 -14.89
CA ILE A 169 -4.96 -16.51 -14.98
C ILE A 169 -5.46 -15.77 -16.21
N LEU A 170 -4.95 -14.57 -16.47
CA LEU A 170 -5.29 -13.83 -17.69
C LEU A 170 -4.90 -14.59 -18.96
N VAL A 171 -3.74 -15.21 -18.97
CA VAL A 171 -3.29 -16.02 -20.08
C VAL A 171 -4.25 -17.21 -20.32
N LEU A 172 -4.61 -17.96 -19.26
CA LEU A 172 -5.52 -19.10 -19.37
C LEU A 172 -6.91 -18.71 -19.86
N PHE A 173 -7.45 -17.57 -19.42
CA PHE A 173 -8.75 -17.09 -19.87
C PHE A 173 -8.68 -16.47 -21.27
N GLY A 174 -7.68 -15.66 -21.53
CA GLY A 174 -7.51 -14.96 -22.81
C GLY A 174 -7.18 -15.89 -23.95
N TRP A 175 -6.32 -16.91 -23.71
CA TRP A 175 -5.87 -17.87 -24.73
C TRP A 175 -7.05 -18.55 -25.46
N ARG A 176 -8.12 -18.89 -24.76
CA ARG A 176 -9.28 -19.54 -25.35
C ARG A 176 -10.12 -18.62 -26.27
N LYS A 177 -9.86 -17.34 -26.24
CA LYS A 177 -10.62 -16.31 -26.96
C LYS A 177 -9.81 -15.64 -28.07
N LEU A 178 -8.48 -15.89 -28.14
CA LEU A 178 -7.58 -15.35 -29.14
C LEU A 178 -7.27 -16.41 -30.20
N ASP A 179 -7.22 -16.01 -31.45
CA ASP A 179 -6.63 -16.82 -32.51
C ASP A 179 -5.09 -16.85 -32.43
N LEU A 180 -4.45 -17.72 -33.20
CA LEU A 180 -3.00 -17.87 -33.18
C LEU A 180 -2.26 -16.57 -33.55
N LYS A 181 -2.74 -15.82 -34.54
CA LYS A 181 -2.15 -14.56 -34.97
C LYS A 181 -2.23 -13.50 -33.88
N GLN A 182 -3.36 -13.38 -33.23
CA GLN A 182 -3.58 -12.45 -32.11
C GLN A 182 -2.68 -12.81 -30.90
N THR A 183 -2.56 -14.10 -30.61
CA THR A 183 -1.72 -14.62 -29.54
C THR A 183 -0.24 -14.32 -29.81
N LEU A 184 0.26 -14.58 -31.03
CA LEU A 184 1.64 -14.26 -31.41
C LEU A 184 1.90 -12.76 -31.38
N SER A 185 0.97 -11.94 -31.88
CA SER A 185 1.11 -10.48 -31.84
C SER A 185 1.19 -9.96 -30.41
N LEU A 186 0.35 -10.48 -29.50
CA LEU A 186 0.37 -10.14 -28.09
C LEU A 186 1.68 -10.58 -27.43
N ALA A 187 2.16 -11.79 -27.69
CA ALA A 187 3.41 -12.28 -27.14
C ALA A 187 4.62 -11.42 -27.60
N ILE A 188 4.68 -11.05 -28.88
CA ILE A 188 5.72 -10.17 -29.42
C ILE A 188 5.67 -8.80 -28.74
N ALA A 189 4.47 -8.20 -28.62
CA ALA A 189 4.30 -6.90 -27.97
C ALA A 189 4.71 -6.92 -26.50
N LEU A 190 4.36 -7.97 -25.76
CA LEU A 190 4.76 -8.14 -24.36
C LEU A 190 6.26 -8.38 -24.20
N THR A 191 6.89 -9.15 -25.12
CA THR A 191 8.34 -9.32 -25.12
C THR A 191 9.05 -7.98 -25.38
N GLY A 192 8.55 -7.20 -26.34
CA GLY A 192 9.07 -5.85 -26.60
C GLY A 192 8.93 -4.92 -25.41
N LEU A 193 7.79 -4.97 -24.72
CA LEU A 193 7.57 -4.22 -23.47
C LEU A 193 8.53 -4.64 -22.36
N PHE A 194 8.78 -5.95 -22.21
CA PHE A 194 9.74 -6.47 -21.23
C PHE A 194 11.14 -5.93 -21.48
N ILE A 195 11.62 -6.00 -22.72
CA ILE A 195 12.92 -5.48 -23.11
C ILE A 195 12.99 -3.96 -22.87
N ALA A 196 11.96 -3.22 -23.31
CA ALA A 196 11.89 -1.78 -23.12
C ALA A 196 11.93 -1.39 -21.64
N LYS A 197 11.21 -2.11 -20.78
CA LYS A 197 11.26 -1.89 -19.31
C LYS A 197 12.68 -2.06 -18.76
N GLN A 198 13.36 -3.13 -19.14
CA GLN A 198 14.73 -3.37 -18.64
C GLN A 198 15.72 -2.29 -19.08
N LEU A 199 15.50 -1.70 -20.25
CA LEU A 199 16.37 -0.64 -20.79
C LEU A 199 16.07 0.74 -20.21
N ILE A 200 14.79 1.04 -19.97
CA ILE A 200 14.33 2.41 -19.58
C ILE A 200 14.23 2.54 -18.06
N ALA A 201 13.77 1.50 -17.40
CA ALA A 201 13.49 1.50 -15.97
C ALA A 201 14.03 0.20 -15.34
N PRO A 202 15.35 0.09 -15.16
CA PRO A 202 15.93 -1.05 -14.48
C PRO A 202 15.37 -1.16 -13.06
N SER A 203 15.32 -2.37 -12.53
CA SER A 203 14.75 -2.64 -11.20
C SER A 203 15.41 -1.76 -10.14
N ASN A 204 14.58 -1.19 -9.28
CA ASN A 204 15.03 -0.41 -8.14
C ASN A 204 15.93 -1.27 -7.23
N PRO A 205 17.06 -0.76 -6.71
CA PRO A 205 17.90 -1.48 -5.74
C PRO A 205 17.12 -2.03 -4.54
N TYR A 206 16.07 -1.33 -4.08
CA TYR A 206 15.18 -1.81 -3.02
C TYR A 206 14.43 -3.09 -3.41
N ASP A 207 13.82 -3.13 -4.59
CA ASP A 207 13.14 -4.33 -5.08
C ASP A 207 14.15 -5.44 -5.40
N ALA A 208 15.34 -5.10 -5.91
CA ALA A 208 16.43 -6.07 -6.13
C ALA A 208 16.90 -6.71 -4.82
N GLN A 209 17.00 -5.93 -3.74
CA GLN A 209 17.32 -6.45 -2.41
C GLN A 209 16.21 -7.36 -1.88
N LEU A 210 14.95 -7.00 -2.08
CA LEU A 210 13.81 -7.85 -1.74
C LEU A 210 13.87 -9.20 -2.46
N TYR A 211 14.18 -9.21 -3.77
CA TYR A 211 14.35 -10.44 -4.54
C TYR A 211 15.56 -11.28 -4.10
N SER A 212 16.67 -10.66 -3.71
CA SER A 212 17.83 -11.38 -3.18
C SER A 212 17.55 -12.07 -1.85
N THR A 213 16.68 -11.47 -1.01
CA THR A 213 16.24 -12.10 0.24
C THR A 213 15.29 -13.27 0.02
N LEU A 214 14.57 -13.33 -1.11
CA LEU A 214 13.72 -14.49 -1.47
C LEU A 214 14.54 -15.77 -1.71
N THR A 215 15.82 -15.65 -2.08
CA THR A 215 16.70 -16.80 -2.28
C THR A 215 17.27 -17.38 -0.98
N ASN A 216 17.06 -16.69 0.15
CA ASN A 216 17.63 -17.08 1.44
C ASN A 216 16.59 -17.87 2.26
N ILE A 217 16.46 -19.18 1.97
CA ILE A 217 15.48 -20.11 2.55
C ILE A 217 15.68 -20.36 4.07
N GLN A 218 16.66 -19.74 4.71
CA GLN A 218 16.98 -19.98 6.14
C GLN A 218 15.87 -19.56 7.12
N ASN A 219 14.85 -18.82 6.66
CA ASN A 219 13.77 -18.30 7.53
C ASN A 219 12.47 -19.13 7.54
N PHE A 220 12.56 -20.42 7.22
CA PHE A 220 11.37 -21.31 7.25
C PHE A 220 10.70 -21.41 8.64
N THR A 221 11.46 -21.11 9.72
CA THR A 221 10.91 -21.06 11.10
C THR A 221 9.99 -19.85 11.31
N GLN A 222 10.21 -18.72 10.64
CA GLN A 222 9.32 -17.57 10.70
C GLN A 222 7.97 -17.86 10.02
N PHE A 223 7.97 -18.72 9.02
CA PHE A 223 6.76 -19.21 8.37
C PHE A 223 5.84 -19.95 9.34
N ALA A 224 6.37 -20.79 10.21
CA ALA A 224 5.58 -21.49 11.24
C ALA A 224 4.90 -20.49 12.20
N ASN A 225 5.54 -19.35 12.48
CA ASN A 225 4.96 -18.29 13.33
C ASN A 225 3.75 -17.60 12.69
N LEU A 226 3.63 -17.58 11.36
CA LEU A 226 2.46 -17.03 10.65
C LEU A 226 1.18 -17.83 10.94
N PHE A 227 1.30 -19.10 11.26
CA PHE A 227 0.18 -19.96 11.65
C PHE A 227 0.01 -20.06 13.18
N SER A 228 0.77 -19.26 13.95
CA SER A 228 0.57 -19.23 15.40
C SER A 228 -0.84 -18.72 15.75
N VAL A 229 -1.44 -19.26 16.81
CA VAL A 229 -2.77 -18.85 17.29
C VAL A 229 -2.81 -17.35 17.60
N ASN A 230 -1.72 -16.80 18.15
CA ASN A 230 -1.60 -15.36 18.43
C ASN A 230 -1.67 -14.52 17.13
N TYR A 231 -0.99 -14.96 16.08
CA TYR A 231 -1.04 -14.29 14.80
C TYR A 231 -2.45 -14.34 14.19
N LEU A 232 -3.08 -15.53 14.21
CA LEU A 232 -4.45 -15.73 13.75
C LEU A 232 -5.45 -14.84 14.50
N LEU A 233 -5.30 -14.68 15.80
CA LEU A 233 -6.17 -13.83 16.62
C LEU A 233 -5.95 -12.34 16.33
N HIS A 234 -4.73 -11.89 16.12
CA HIS A 234 -4.43 -10.50 15.75
C HIS A 234 -4.88 -10.16 14.32
N ALA A 235 -4.77 -11.11 13.40
CA ALA A 235 -5.20 -10.99 12.01
C ALA A 235 -6.65 -11.45 11.78
N ALA A 236 -7.44 -11.71 12.83
CA ALA A 236 -8.79 -12.29 12.70
C ALA A 236 -9.70 -11.50 11.75
N TRP A 237 -9.61 -10.17 11.76
CA TRP A 237 -10.39 -9.30 10.85
C TRP A 237 -9.98 -9.42 9.38
N PHE A 238 -8.72 -9.77 9.15
CA PHE A 238 -8.18 -10.06 7.84
C PHE A 238 -8.56 -11.48 7.37
N PHE A 239 -8.55 -12.46 8.26
CA PHE A 239 -8.87 -13.85 7.92
C PHE A 239 -10.31 -14.05 7.48
N ILE A 240 -11.27 -13.24 7.93
CA ILE A 240 -12.65 -13.37 7.49
C ILE A 240 -12.79 -13.22 5.97
N PRO A 241 -12.27 -12.16 5.32
CA PRO A 241 -12.26 -12.06 3.87
C PRO A 241 -11.48 -13.20 3.19
N ALA A 242 -10.30 -13.52 3.68
CA ALA A 242 -9.47 -14.58 3.12
C ALA A 242 -10.12 -15.96 3.28
N ALA A 243 -10.65 -16.30 4.46
CA ALA A 243 -11.37 -17.54 4.70
C ALA A 243 -12.63 -17.64 3.84
N THR A 244 -13.37 -16.56 3.67
CA THR A 244 -14.53 -16.51 2.78
C THR A 244 -14.10 -16.78 1.34
N ALA A 245 -13.02 -16.17 0.87
CA ALA A 245 -12.49 -16.37 -0.47
C ALA A 245 -12.01 -17.82 -0.68
N ILE A 246 -11.28 -18.38 0.29
CA ILE A 246 -10.82 -19.79 0.28
C ILE A 246 -12.03 -20.75 0.29
N ALA A 247 -13.01 -20.54 1.16
CA ALA A 247 -14.22 -21.34 1.21
C ALA A 247 -14.97 -21.29 -0.11
N CYS A 248 -15.10 -20.11 -0.66
CA CYS A 248 -15.68 -19.88 -1.97
C CYS A 248 -14.89 -20.60 -3.07
N PHE A 249 -13.56 -20.56 -3.05
CA PHE A 249 -12.69 -21.27 -3.99
C PHE A 249 -12.89 -22.80 -3.89
N ILE A 250 -12.89 -23.37 -2.68
CA ILE A 250 -13.12 -24.79 -2.44
C ILE A 250 -14.49 -25.21 -3.01
N VAL A 251 -15.55 -24.46 -2.72
CA VAL A 251 -16.90 -24.73 -3.29
C VAL A 251 -16.88 -24.67 -4.81
N GLY A 252 -16.16 -23.72 -5.39
CA GLY A 252 -15.95 -23.62 -6.83
C GLY A 252 -15.26 -24.86 -7.41
N LEU A 253 -14.18 -25.32 -6.74
CA LEU A 253 -13.44 -26.52 -7.13
C LEU A 253 -14.32 -27.79 -7.12
N LEU A 254 -15.12 -27.97 -6.07
CA LEU A 254 -16.00 -29.15 -5.93
C LEU A 254 -17.08 -29.25 -7.02
N LYS A 255 -17.43 -28.11 -7.64
CA LYS A 255 -18.50 -28.05 -8.66
C LYS A 255 -17.98 -27.99 -10.12
N SER A 256 -16.65 -27.94 -10.34
CA SER A 256 -16.08 -27.74 -11.66
C SER A 256 -15.75 -29.03 -12.40
N SER A 257 -15.48 -28.94 -13.72
CA SER A 257 -14.94 -30.06 -14.48
C SER A 257 -13.52 -30.39 -13.99
N ARG A 258 -13.12 -31.66 -13.96
CA ARG A 258 -11.83 -32.12 -13.39
C ARG A 258 -10.60 -31.39 -13.95
N LEU A 259 -10.57 -31.09 -15.24
CA LEU A 259 -9.40 -30.43 -15.86
C LEU A 259 -9.28 -28.95 -15.44
N SER A 260 -10.35 -28.19 -15.50
CA SER A 260 -10.34 -26.78 -15.06
C SER A 260 -10.09 -26.66 -13.57
N THR A 261 -10.59 -27.59 -12.77
CA THR A 261 -10.34 -27.68 -11.33
C THR A 261 -8.85 -27.83 -11.03
N SER A 262 -8.16 -28.77 -11.71
CA SER A 262 -6.74 -29.03 -11.47
C SER A 262 -5.87 -27.83 -11.84
N ILE A 263 -6.19 -27.11 -12.93
CA ILE A 263 -5.46 -25.91 -13.35
C ILE A 263 -5.63 -24.79 -12.32
N TYR A 264 -6.85 -24.52 -11.87
CA TYR A 264 -7.09 -23.49 -10.85
C TYR A 264 -6.45 -23.84 -9.51
N PHE A 265 -6.47 -25.11 -9.14
CA PHE A 265 -5.81 -25.58 -7.93
C PHE A 265 -4.29 -25.41 -8.02
N ALA A 266 -3.68 -25.77 -9.15
CA ALA A 266 -2.25 -25.59 -9.37
C ALA A 266 -1.84 -24.11 -9.28
N ILE A 267 -2.60 -23.20 -9.92
CA ILE A 267 -2.36 -21.75 -9.84
C ILE A 267 -2.49 -21.27 -8.39
N PHE A 268 -3.55 -21.66 -7.70
CA PHE A 268 -3.77 -21.30 -6.29
C PHE A 268 -2.61 -21.77 -5.39
N VAL A 269 -2.15 -23.02 -5.57
CA VAL A 269 -1.01 -23.55 -4.80
C VAL A 269 0.26 -22.77 -5.10
N VAL A 270 0.57 -22.51 -6.38
CA VAL A 270 1.74 -21.73 -6.78
C VAL A 270 1.68 -20.32 -6.23
N ASP A 271 0.55 -19.64 -6.37
CA ASP A 271 0.37 -18.28 -5.88
C ASP A 271 0.44 -18.23 -4.34
N THR A 272 -0.15 -19.23 -3.66
CA THR A 272 -0.07 -19.34 -2.21
C THR A 272 1.36 -19.58 -1.75
N LEU A 273 2.08 -20.51 -2.38
CA LEU A 273 3.49 -20.79 -2.06
C LEU A 273 4.37 -19.57 -2.34
N ALA A 274 4.18 -18.89 -3.45
CA ALA A 274 4.91 -17.66 -3.78
C ALA A 274 4.63 -16.56 -2.75
N ALA A 275 3.35 -16.36 -2.39
CA ALA A 275 2.95 -15.42 -1.35
C ALA A 275 3.62 -15.77 -0.01
N VAL A 276 3.58 -17.01 0.39
CA VAL A 276 4.19 -17.51 1.62
C VAL A 276 5.71 -17.33 1.63
N LEU A 277 6.42 -17.69 0.56
CA LEU A 277 7.86 -17.53 0.45
C LEU A 277 8.28 -16.07 0.51
N ILE A 278 7.55 -15.18 -0.14
CA ILE A 278 7.82 -13.74 -0.14
C ILE A 278 7.68 -13.17 1.29
N TYR A 279 6.77 -13.69 2.11
CA TYR A 279 6.41 -13.11 3.42
C TYR A 279 7.08 -13.73 4.63
N SER A 280 7.75 -14.85 4.48
CA SER A 280 8.53 -15.41 5.59
C SER A 280 9.66 -14.47 6.08
N GLN A 281 9.85 -13.32 5.47
CA GLN A 281 11.06 -12.52 5.61
C GLN A 281 10.91 -11.13 6.23
N GLY A 282 9.72 -10.68 6.62
CA GLY A 282 9.58 -9.29 7.14
C GLY A 282 8.34 -9.02 7.95
N ASP A 283 8.15 -7.76 8.34
CA ASP A 283 6.99 -7.23 9.06
C ASP A 283 5.68 -7.66 8.39
N ALA A 284 5.20 -8.79 8.86
CA ALA A 284 4.31 -9.67 8.11
C ALA A 284 2.89 -9.11 7.94
N HIS A 285 2.43 -8.19 8.82
CA HIS A 285 1.01 -7.84 8.89
C HIS A 285 0.48 -7.13 7.64
N ILE A 286 1.03 -5.97 7.29
CA ILE A 286 0.57 -5.17 6.13
C ILE A 286 0.86 -5.91 4.82
N ASN A 287 1.97 -6.61 4.80
CA ASN A 287 2.38 -7.34 3.63
C ASN A 287 1.50 -8.55 3.36
N MET A 288 1.13 -9.33 4.34
CA MET A 288 0.22 -10.47 4.14
C MET A 288 -1.13 -10.05 3.56
N GLU A 289 -1.69 -8.92 4.00
CA GLU A 289 -2.91 -8.39 3.40
C GLU A 289 -2.78 -8.20 1.89
N LYS A 290 -1.63 -7.66 1.43
CA LYS A 290 -1.37 -7.44 0.00
C LYS A 290 -1.33 -8.73 -0.84
N PHE A 291 -0.98 -9.87 -0.25
CA PHE A 291 -0.83 -11.14 -1.00
C PHE A 291 -2.05 -12.04 -0.94
N PHE A 292 -2.72 -12.09 0.19
CA PHE A 292 -4.01 -12.77 0.24
C PHE A 292 -5.06 -12.10 -0.65
N TYR A 293 -4.84 -10.83 -0.98
CA TYR A 293 -5.70 -10.10 -1.88
C TYR A 293 -5.81 -10.74 -3.28
N PRO A 294 -4.71 -11.01 -4.02
CA PRO A 294 -4.81 -11.74 -5.29
C PRO A 294 -5.48 -13.11 -5.13
N ILE A 295 -5.15 -13.86 -4.08
CA ILE A 295 -5.73 -15.18 -3.81
C ILE A 295 -7.24 -15.08 -3.59
N ALA A 296 -7.69 -14.09 -2.82
CA ALA A 296 -9.11 -13.82 -2.60
C ALA A 296 -9.85 -13.50 -3.91
N VAL A 297 -9.26 -12.62 -4.74
CA VAL A 297 -9.82 -12.26 -6.04
C VAL A 297 -9.93 -13.49 -6.96
N ILE A 298 -8.89 -14.31 -7.01
CA ILE A 298 -8.86 -15.55 -7.80
C ILE A 298 -9.93 -16.54 -7.34
N GLY A 299 -10.05 -16.73 -6.01
CA GLY A 299 -11.04 -17.64 -5.44
C GLY A 299 -12.47 -17.22 -5.78
N MET A 300 -12.80 -15.96 -5.59
CA MET A 300 -14.14 -15.46 -5.90
C MET A 300 -14.41 -15.41 -7.40
N LEU A 301 -13.41 -15.11 -8.24
CA LEU A 301 -13.50 -15.20 -9.69
C LEU A 301 -13.91 -16.61 -10.15
N SER A 302 -13.30 -17.65 -9.57
CA SER A 302 -13.59 -19.04 -9.92
C SER A 302 -15.05 -19.39 -9.71
N ILE A 303 -15.67 -18.91 -8.63
CA ILE A 303 -17.11 -19.12 -8.37
C ILE A 303 -17.98 -18.32 -9.34
N GLY A 304 -17.64 -17.05 -9.53
CA GLY A 304 -18.41 -16.16 -10.41
C GLY A 304 -18.49 -16.72 -11.83
N ILE A 305 -17.41 -17.28 -12.35
CA ILE A 305 -17.37 -17.85 -13.70
C ILE A 305 -18.24 -19.11 -13.82
N GLN A 306 -18.21 -19.98 -12.81
CA GLN A 306 -18.97 -21.24 -12.85
C GLN A 306 -20.47 -21.04 -12.69
N ASN A 307 -20.88 -20.05 -11.91
CA ASN A 307 -22.28 -19.86 -11.53
C ASN A 307 -22.87 -18.54 -12.04
N ARG A 308 -22.28 -17.92 -13.06
CA ARG A 308 -22.63 -16.59 -13.57
C ARG A 308 -24.09 -16.40 -13.97
N THR A 309 -24.81 -17.48 -14.27
CA THR A 309 -26.19 -17.43 -14.76
C THR A 309 -27.24 -17.76 -13.70
N GLN A 310 -26.84 -18.21 -12.51
CA GLN A 310 -27.80 -18.63 -11.48
C GLN A 310 -28.21 -17.45 -10.57
N PRO A 311 -29.49 -17.05 -10.52
CA PRO A 311 -29.96 -15.94 -9.70
C PRO A 311 -29.67 -16.08 -8.20
N ARG A 312 -29.77 -17.31 -7.67
CA ARG A 312 -29.45 -17.60 -6.25
C ARG A 312 -27.98 -17.34 -5.93
N THR A 313 -27.08 -17.71 -6.86
CA THR A 313 -25.64 -17.47 -6.68
C THR A 313 -25.32 -15.97 -6.68
N GLN A 314 -25.96 -15.18 -7.55
CA GLN A 314 -25.79 -13.73 -7.54
C GLN A 314 -26.26 -13.09 -6.22
N GLN A 315 -27.38 -13.56 -5.66
CA GLN A 315 -27.85 -13.10 -4.35
C GLN A 315 -26.86 -13.43 -3.23
N LEU A 316 -26.33 -14.66 -3.21
CA LEU A 316 -25.31 -15.07 -2.22
C LEU A 316 -24.03 -14.24 -2.34
N ILE A 317 -23.59 -13.93 -3.57
CA ILE A 317 -22.44 -13.06 -3.81
C ILE A 317 -22.71 -11.65 -3.27
N SER A 318 -23.87 -11.07 -3.53
CA SER A 318 -24.21 -9.74 -3.00
C SER A 318 -24.24 -9.74 -1.47
N ILE A 319 -24.76 -10.77 -0.84
CA ILE A 319 -24.73 -10.91 0.64
C ILE A 319 -23.29 -11.01 1.13
N ALA A 320 -22.45 -11.82 0.46
CA ALA A 320 -21.03 -11.94 0.81
C ALA A 320 -20.27 -10.61 0.68
N LEU A 321 -20.57 -9.82 -0.38
CA LEU A 321 -19.95 -8.49 -0.54
C LEU A 321 -20.34 -7.53 0.58
N TRP A 322 -21.60 -7.52 0.99
CA TRP A 322 -22.03 -6.70 2.12
C TRP A 322 -21.37 -7.15 3.42
N PHE A 323 -21.24 -8.46 3.63
CA PHE A 323 -20.53 -8.99 4.79
C PHE A 323 -19.05 -8.63 4.77
N LEU A 324 -18.38 -8.71 3.61
CA LEU A 324 -16.99 -8.30 3.44
C LEU A 324 -16.80 -6.79 3.69
N ALA A 325 -17.71 -5.97 3.15
CA ALA A 325 -17.69 -4.53 3.37
C ALA A 325 -17.85 -4.19 4.86
N PHE A 326 -18.78 -4.84 5.55
CA PHE A 326 -18.99 -4.65 6.98
C PHE A 326 -17.76 -5.11 7.80
N SER A 327 -17.20 -6.28 7.48
CA SER A 327 -15.99 -6.78 8.13
C SER A 327 -14.81 -5.83 7.95
N MET A 328 -14.63 -5.28 6.74
CA MET A 328 -13.61 -4.28 6.47
C MET A 328 -13.82 -3.02 7.30
N MET A 329 -15.05 -2.52 7.38
CA MET A 329 -15.37 -1.32 8.18
C MET A 329 -15.06 -1.51 9.66
N LEU A 330 -15.37 -2.69 10.21
CA LEU A 330 -14.99 -3.06 11.59
C LEU A 330 -13.47 -3.10 11.76
N GLY A 331 -12.75 -3.64 10.79
CA GLY A 331 -11.29 -3.66 10.79
C GLY A 331 -10.69 -2.24 10.74
N ILE A 332 -11.21 -1.37 9.88
CA ILE A 332 -10.83 0.05 9.83
C ILE A 332 -11.06 0.71 11.19
N GLN A 333 -12.22 0.50 11.79
CA GLN A 333 -12.52 1.04 13.13
C GLN A 333 -11.54 0.54 14.20
N LYS A 334 -11.13 -0.72 14.13
CA LYS A 334 -10.13 -1.30 15.05
C LYS A 334 -8.76 -0.65 14.92
N HIS A 335 -8.31 -0.39 13.70
CA HIS A 335 -6.98 0.17 13.44
C HIS A 335 -6.93 1.69 13.55
N LEU A 336 -8.06 2.38 13.35
CA LEU A 336 -8.15 3.84 13.36
C LEU A 336 -7.50 4.51 14.59
N PRO A 337 -7.68 4.02 15.85
CA PRO A 337 -7.06 4.66 17.01
C PRO A 337 -5.53 4.72 16.91
N ASN A 338 -4.88 3.71 16.35
CA ASN A 338 -3.44 3.67 16.17
C ASN A 338 -2.94 4.76 15.19
N TYR A 339 -3.61 4.89 14.05
CA TYR A 339 -3.26 5.90 13.05
C TYR A 339 -3.62 7.32 13.48
N ALA A 340 -4.74 7.49 14.18
CA ALA A 340 -5.14 8.79 14.77
C ALA A 340 -4.16 9.24 15.86
N GLU A 341 -3.69 8.32 16.70
CA GLU A 341 -2.69 8.62 17.72
C GLU A 341 -1.33 8.96 17.09
N ARG A 342 -0.88 8.21 16.05
CA ARG A 342 0.34 8.54 15.31
C ARG A 342 0.26 9.96 14.74
N LYS A 343 -0.85 10.32 14.09
CA LYS A 343 -1.09 11.69 13.61
C LYS A 343 -0.98 12.73 14.71
N ARG A 344 -1.60 12.48 15.88
CA ARG A 344 -1.52 13.37 17.04
C ARG A 344 -0.08 13.55 17.51
N LEU A 345 0.65 12.44 17.67
CA LEU A 345 2.06 12.47 18.10
C LEU A 345 2.96 13.23 17.11
N LEU A 346 2.71 13.10 15.80
CA LEU A 346 3.43 13.86 14.78
C LEU A 346 3.18 15.37 14.92
N PHE A 347 1.93 15.77 15.14
CA PHE A 347 1.59 17.17 15.35
C PHE A 347 2.19 17.71 16.64
N ASP A 348 2.19 16.91 17.71
CA ASP A 348 2.78 17.29 18.98
C ASP A 348 4.32 17.40 18.83
N LEU A 349 4.98 16.46 18.14
CA LEU A 349 6.41 16.51 17.86
C LEU A 349 6.79 17.82 17.15
N VAL A 350 6.09 18.13 16.06
CA VAL A 350 6.39 19.31 15.23
C VAL A 350 6.16 20.62 16.00
N LYS A 351 5.20 20.65 16.95
CA LYS A 351 4.93 21.83 17.79
C LYS A 351 5.95 22.03 18.90
N VAL A 352 6.42 20.95 19.53
CA VAL A 352 7.35 21.02 20.67
C VAL A 352 8.82 20.99 20.23
N GLN A 353 9.09 20.65 18.97
CA GLN A 353 10.42 20.58 18.40
C GLN A 353 11.11 21.96 18.47
N PRO A 354 12.24 22.09 19.18
CA PRO A 354 12.87 23.39 19.41
C PRO A 354 13.56 23.95 18.16
N HIS A 355 13.87 23.10 17.20
CA HIS A 355 14.58 23.45 15.97
C HIS A 355 13.85 22.88 14.77
N ALA A 356 13.79 23.63 13.67
CA ALA A 356 13.11 23.19 12.45
C ALA A 356 13.72 21.91 11.83
N LYS A 357 15.00 21.63 12.09
CA LYS A 357 15.70 20.41 11.66
C LYS A 357 16.27 19.70 12.87
N LEU A 358 15.78 18.49 13.15
CA LEU A 358 16.14 17.74 14.35
C LEU A 358 16.64 16.34 14.03
N LEU A 359 17.79 15.97 14.60
CA LEU A 359 18.26 14.59 14.69
C LEU A 359 17.92 14.06 16.07
N ILE A 360 17.14 13.00 16.11
CA ILE A 360 16.73 12.35 17.34
C ILE A 360 17.57 11.08 17.50
N GLN A 361 18.26 10.96 18.60
CA GLN A 361 18.98 9.73 18.91
C GLN A 361 17.95 8.60 19.13
N GLN A 362 18.18 7.48 18.48
CA GLN A 362 17.34 6.30 18.68
C GLN A 362 17.35 5.93 20.17
N PRO A 363 16.20 5.93 20.84
CA PRO A 363 16.15 5.61 22.26
C PRO A 363 16.56 4.14 22.44
N ALA A 364 17.45 3.87 23.40
CA ALA A 364 17.67 2.49 23.86
C ALA A 364 16.37 1.97 24.48
N GLU A 365 16.02 0.71 24.22
CA GLU A 365 14.74 0.12 24.61
C GLU A 365 14.38 0.32 26.11
N GLU A 366 15.39 0.36 26.98
CA GLU A 366 15.21 0.54 28.42
C GLU A 366 15.17 2.02 28.89
N GLN A 367 15.71 2.95 28.11
CA GLN A 367 15.83 4.36 28.51
C GLN A 367 14.69 5.26 28.02
N GLY A 368 13.95 4.82 27.02
CA GLY A 368 12.90 5.63 26.38
C GLY A 368 11.72 6.01 27.28
N ALA A 369 11.45 5.20 28.32
CA ALA A 369 10.32 5.43 29.22
C ALA A 369 10.60 6.47 30.33
N ASN A 370 11.85 6.68 30.72
CA ASN A 370 12.24 7.49 31.89
C ASN A 370 12.93 8.82 31.53
N THR A 371 12.98 9.19 30.25
CA THR A 371 13.59 10.50 29.89
C THR A 371 12.69 11.68 30.26
N ASN A 372 13.28 12.78 30.69
CA ASN A 372 12.58 14.06 30.91
C ASN A 372 12.42 14.86 29.60
N ASP A 373 13.07 14.43 28.52
CA ASP A 373 12.98 15.08 27.22
C ASP A 373 11.65 14.73 26.54
N THR A 374 10.82 15.74 26.32
CA THR A 374 9.51 15.62 25.67
C THR A 374 9.63 15.10 24.23
N VAL A 375 10.65 15.53 23.50
CA VAL A 375 10.88 15.09 22.11
C VAL A 375 11.21 13.60 22.09
N ALA A 376 12.08 13.14 22.97
CA ALA A 376 12.46 11.74 23.08
C ALA A 376 11.25 10.85 23.48
N LYS A 377 10.39 11.34 24.39
CA LYS A 377 9.13 10.64 24.75
C LYS A 377 8.22 10.47 23.55
N ILE A 378 7.99 11.53 22.79
CA ILE A 378 7.12 11.49 21.60
C ILE A 378 7.74 10.57 20.54
N ALA A 379 9.04 10.65 20.30
CA ALA A 379 9.74 9.78 19.35
C ALA A 379 9.63 8.30 19.73
N ASN A 380 9.78 7.97 21.02
CA ASN A 380 9.58 6.62 21.52
C ASN A 380 8.11 6.15 21.35
N ALA A 381 7.14 7.00 21.64
CA ALA A 381 5.73 6.67 21.41
C ALA A 381 5.43 6.45 19.91
N LEU A 382 6.04 7.23 19.02
CA LEU A 382 5.92 7.05 17.56
C LEU A 382 6.51 5.72 17.09
N SER A 383 7.65 5.28 17.68
CA SER A 383 8.27 3.99 17.33
C SER A 383 7.36 2.78 17.63
N GLN A 384 6.53 2.88 18.64
CA GLN A 384 5.54 1.87 19.00
C GLN A 384 4.30 1.87 18.07
N LYS A 385 4.14 2.90 17.24
CA LYS A 385 3.00 3.06 16.34
C LYS A 385 3.34 2.79 14.87
N GLY A 386 4.52 2.30 14.58
CA GLY A 386 4.97 1.92 13.25
C GLY A 386 6.39 2.36 12.95
N SER A 387 6.83 2.08 11.74
CA SER A 387 8.18 2.38 11.27
C SER A 387 8.51 3.88 11.32
N LEU A 388 9.76 4.21 11.59
CA LEU A 388 10.27 5.58 11.71
C LEU A 388 11.11 6.04 10.51
N TRP A 389 11.37 5.18 9.53
CA TRP A 389 12.21 5.56 8.38
C TRP A 389 11.67 6.77 7.60
N GLY A 390 10.34 6.95 7.58
CA GLY A 390 9.65 8.05 6.90
C GLY A 390 9.41 9.29 7.75
N LEU A 391 9.92 9.35 8.99
CA LEU A 391 9.63 10.42 9.94
C LEU A 391 9.93 11.82 9.39
N SER A 392 10.98 11.97 8.58
CA SER A 392 11.31 13.26 7.95
C SER A 392 10.22 13.76 7.01
N TYR A 393 9.61 12.87 6.26
CA TYR A 393 8.48 13.19 5.35
C TYR A 393 7.21 13.47 6.14
N GLU A 394 6.90 12.65 7.13
CA GLU A 394 5.74 12.79 7.99
C GLU A 394 5.75 14.13 8.74
N THR A 395 6.88 14.52 9.32
CA THR A 395 7.03 15.80 10.03
C THR A 395 6.96 16.99 9.09
N ALA A 396 7.55 16.90 7.90
CA ALA A 396 7.46 17.96 6.88
C ALA A 396 6.01 18.19 6.44
N ILE A 397 5.26 17.14 6.19
CA ILE A 397 3.83 17.23 5.81
C ILE A 397 2.99 17.70 7.00
N ALA A 398 3.25 17.20 8.22
CA ALA A 398 2.55 17.63 9.42
C ALA A 398 2.73 19.14 9.68
N SER A 399 3.94 19.67 9.48
CA SER A 399 4.24 21.10 9.57
C SER A 399 3.37 21.94 8.64
N LYS A 400 3.28 21.49 7.36
CA LYS A 400 2.43 22.16 6.36
C LYS A 400 0.95 22.02 6.73
N TRP A 401 0.55 20.88 7.25
CA TRP A 401 -0.83 20.61 7.63
C TRP A 401 -1.33 21.53 8.73
N ILE A 402 -0.51 21.76 9.77
CA ILE A 402 -0.87 22.65 10.91
C ILE A 402 -0.54 24.12 10.65
N GLY A 403 -0.03 24.45 9.45
CA GLY A 403 0.18 25.83 9.03
C GLY A 403 1.41 26.52 9.66
N LEU A 404 2.49 25.78 9.98
CA LEU A 404 3.72 26.39 10.43
C LEU A 404 4.36 27.23 9.32
N ASN A 405 4.97 28.36 9.72
CA ASN A 405 5.69 29.25 8.81
C ASN A 405 6.94 28.58 8.20
N GLU A 406 7.63 27.75 9.01
CA GLU A 406 8.77 26.94 8.60
C GLU A 406 8.39 25.46 8.60
N THR A 407 8.98 24.71 7.67
CA THR A 407 8.81 23.26 7.61
C THR A 407 9.75 22.62 8.61
N HIS A 408 9.18 21.94 9.59
CA HIS A 408 9.94 21.13 10.52
C HIS A 408 10.20 19.74 9.93
N THR A 409 11.38 19.20 10.18
CA THR A 409 11.75 17.84 9.81
C THR A 409 12.52 17.18 10.95
N ALA A 410 12.26 15.90 11.19
CA ALA A 410 12.95 15.13 12.18
C ALA A 410 13.41 13.79 11.60
N LYS A 411 14.62 13.37 11.96
CA LYS A 411 15.16 12.05 11.59
C LYS A 411 15.68 11.36 12.84
N ILE A 412 15.41 10.06 12.93
CA ILE A 412 16.00 9.20 13.97
C ILE A 412 17.26 8.57 13.40
N MET A 413 18.33 8.63 14.18
CA MET A 413 19.64 8.10 13.82
C MET A 413 20.24 7.36 15.01
N SER A 414 21.14 6.43 14.74
CA SER A 414 21.93 5.77 15.78
C SER A 414 22.90 6.75 16.44
N PRO A 415 23.39 6.48 17.66
CA PRO A 415 24.37 7.31 18.32
C PRO A 415 25.65 7.50 17.49
N GLU A 416 26.07 6.47 16.77
CA GLU A 416 27.27 6.47 15.91
C GLU A 416 27.05 7.39 14.69
N GLU A 417 25.90 7.31 14.05
CA GLU A 417 25.53 8.20 12.93
C GLU A 417 25.47 9.65 13.37
N ILE A 418 24.91 9.94 14.56
CA ILE A 418 24.87 11.32 15.11
C ILE A 418 26.29 11.83 15.40
N LYS A 419 27.17 11.00 15.99
CA LYS A 419 28.53 11.36 16.24
C LYS A 419 29.34 11.64 14.97
N ALA A 420 29.12 10.84 13.93
CA ALA A 420 29.81 11.01 12.65
C ALA A 420 29.25 12.21 11.84
N TRP A 421 28.06 12.66 12.14
CA TRP A 421 27.36 13.69 11.37
C TRP A 421 28.10 15.04 11.30
N PRO A 422 28.57 15.64 12.40
CA PRO A 422 29.22 16.95 12.37
C PRO A 422 30.54 16.96 11.61
N THR A 423 31.29 15.85 11.62
CA THR A 423 32.63 15.76 11.03
C THR A 423 32.60 15.54 9.51
N THR A 424 31.57 14.82 9.01
CA THR A 424 31.50 14.45 7.60
C THR A 424 30.62 15.38 6.77
N ASN A 425 29.65 16.08 7.37
CA ASN A 425 28.58 16.75 6.64
C ASN A 425 28.28 18.19 7.10
N SER A 426 29.13 18.81 7.95
CA SER A 426 28.82 20.11 8.55
C SER A 426 28.61 21.25 7.55
N GLN A 427 29.32 21.25 6.42
CA GLN A 427 29.15 22.25 5.36
C GLN A 427 27.98 21.94 4.42
N ILE A 428 27.56 20.66 4.34
CA ILE A 428 26.53 20.17 3.39
C ILE A 428 25.16 20.19 4.05
N ALA A 429 25.09 19.99 5.37
CA ALA A 429 23.82 19.82 6.10
C ALA A 429 22.92 21.06 6.11
N ASP A 430 23.49 22.27 5.97
CA ASP A 430 22.71 23.52 6.01
C ASP A 430 21.66 23.64 4.90
N SER A 431 21.90 22.96 3.79
CA SER A 431 21.08 23.09 2.58
C SER A 431 20.42 21.79 2.16
N LEU A 432 20.49 20.71 2.96
CA LEU A 432 19.97 19.41 2.58
C LEU A 432 18.74 19.00 3.40
N PHE A 433 17.79 18.40 2.70
CA PHE A 433 16.73 17.59 3.29
C PHE A 433 17.19 16.13 3.36
N ILE A 434 17.07 15.54 4.55
CA ILE A 434 17.51 14.17 4.82
C ILE A 434 16.27 13.32 5.01
N GLY A 435 15.96 12.52 4.00
CA GLY A 435 14.77 11.65 3.96
C GLY A 435 15.07 10.21 4.39
N ALA A 436 14.57 9.26 3.63
CA ALA A 436 14.71 7.84 3.89
C ALA A 436 16.18 7.37 3.84
N PRO A 437 16.52 6.29 4.58
CA PRO A 437 17.89 5.76 4.60
C PRO A 437 18.40 5.28 3.22
N PHE A 438 17.48 4.88 2.34
CA PHE A 438 17.79 4.38 0.99
C PHE A 438 17.84 5.49 -0.07
N GLU A 439 17.60 6.76 0.30
CA GLU A 439 17.66 7.90 -0.60
C GLU A 439 18.83 8.82 -0.26
N GLN A 440 19.39 9.43 -1.29
CA GLN A 440 20.40 10.47 -1.07
C GLN A 440 19.74 11.75 -0.55
N PRO A 441 20.44 12.49 0.35
CA PRO A 441 19.98 13.79 0.80
C PRO A 441 19.74 14.74 -0.38
N GLN A 442 18.66 15.52 -0.31
CA GLN A 442 18.22 16.40 -1.39
C GLN A 442 18.53 17.87 -1.05
N PRO A 443 19.03 18.66 -2.02
CA PRO A 443 19.21 20.09 -1.83
C PRO A 443 17.86 20.78 -1.58
N ILE A 444 17.76 21.55 -0.50
CA ILE A 444 16.52 22.24 -0.09
C ILE A 444 16.02 23.19 -1.18
N ASN A 445 16.92 23.83 -1.93
CA ASN A 445 16.55 24.73 -3.02
C ASN A 445 15.90 24.03 -4.24
N ARG A 446 15.96 22.70 -4.31
CA ARG A 446 15.27 21.90 -5.32
C ARG A 446 13.88 21.44 -4.89
N LEU A 447 13.50 21.68 -3.62
CA LEU A 447 12.18 21.34 -3.10
C LEU A 447 11.17 22.43 -3.46
N ASN A 448 9.92 22.05 -3.57
CA ASN A 448 8.87 22.97 -3.93
C ASN A 448 8.56 23.96 -2.81
N HIS A 449 9.06 25.21 -2.92
CA HIS A 449 8.91 26.25 -1.91
C HIS A 449 7.44 26.69 -1.64
N GLN A 450 6.52 26.31 -2.50
CA GLN A 450 5.10 26.58 -2.28
C GLN A 450 4.54 25.75 -1.11
N TYR A 451 5.03 24.52 -0.95
CA TYR A 451 4.61 23.63 0.12
C TYR A 451 5.59 23.59 1.27
N PHE A 452 6.89 23.72 1.01
CA PHE A 452 7.93 23.52 2.01
C PHE A 452 8.86 24.73 2.10
N ARG A 453 9.03 25.24 3.32
CA ARG A 453 9.92 26.36 3.64
C ARG A 453 10.89 25.91 4.72
N PHE A 454 11.90 25.15 4.33
CA PHE A 454 12.91 24.69 5.26
C PHE A 454 13.84 25.81 5.67
N ALA A 455 14.15 25.86 6.97
CA ALA A 455 15.20 26.72 7.49
C ALA A 455 16.57 26.37 6.87
N LYS A 456 17.39 27.41 6.63
CA LYS A 456 18.76 27.25 6.13
C LYS A 456 19.77 27.04 7.27
N ASN A 457 19.37 26.33 8.32
CA ASN A 457 20.21 26.02 9.47
C ASN A 457 20.60 24.55 9.48
N GLN A 458 21.59 24.22 10.30
CA GLN A 458 22.04 22.84 10.51
C GLN A 458 20.97 22.01 11.22
N TYR A 459 21.11 20.69 11.11
CA TYR A 459 20.37 19.77 11.96
C TYR A 459 20.95 19.82 13.38
N PHE A 460 20.06 19.96 14.35
CA PHE A 460 20.42 19.87 15.77
C PHE A 460 20.25 18.43 16.25
N ALA A 461 21.28 17.89 16.88
CA ALA A 461 21.22 16.60 17.54
C ALA A 461 20.65 16.75 18.95
N SER A 462 19.55 16.09 19.27
CA SER A 462 19.14 15.91 20.66
C SER A 462 20.04 14.85 21.29
N THR A 463 20.97 15.27 22.12
CA THR A 463 21.69 14.36 23.00
C THR A 463 20.81 14.00 24.18
N PRO A 464 20.61 12.70 24.52
CA PRO A 464 19.98 12.36 25.80
C PRO A 464 20.80 12.97 26.94
N PRO A 465 20.18 13.41 28.04
CA PRO A 465 20.92 13.91 29.19
C PRO A 465 21.91 12.81 29.61
N THR A 466 23.18 13.17 29.57
CA THR A 466 24.22 12.35 30.17
C THR A 466 23.82 12.14 31.63
N THR A 467 23.44 10.93 31.98
CA THR A 467 23.33 10.51 33.37
C THR A 467 24.72 10.77 33.94
N SER A 468 24.88 11.92 34.63
CA SER A 468 26.03 12.14 35.47
C SER A 468 26.00 11.03 36.52
N THR A 469 26.75 9.98 36.29
CA THR A 469 27.18 9.07 37.33
C THR A 469 28.01 9.93 38.27
N THR A 470 27.34 10.55 39.22
CA THR A 470 28.01 11.03 40.45
C THR A 470 28.59 9.78 41.06
N SER A 471 29.88 9.57 40.80
CA SER A 471 30.71 8.67 41.58
C SER A 471 30.67 9.20 43.03
N GLN A 472 29.75 8.65 43.82
CA GLN A 472 29.87 8.76 45.26
C GLN A 472 31.13 8.00 45.63
N ASN A 473 32.22 8.74 45.79
CA ASN A 473 33.37 8.23 46.51
C ASN A 473 32.86 7.77 47.89
N PRO A 474 33.15 6.55 48.32
CA PRO A 474 32.85 6.15 49.68
C PRO A 474 33.70 7.01 50.64
N PRO A 475 33.17 7.37 51.83
CA PRO A 475 33.94 8.14 52.80
C PRO A 475 35.17 7.33 53.25
N PRO A 476 36.33 7.98 53.49
CA PRO A 476 37.53 7.30 54.02
C PRO A 476 37.23 6.76 55.40
N GLN A 477 37.61 5.49 55.63
CA GLN A 477 37.63 4.86 56.94
C GLN A 477 38.74 5.40 57.81
#